data_e1dbd97766e575360932e0c453172079
#
_entry.id   e1dbd97766e575360932e0c453172079
#
_cell.length_a   1.000
_cell.length_b   1.000
_cell.length_c   1.000
_cell.angle_alpha   90.00
_cell.angle_beta   90.00
_cell.angle_gamma   90.00
#
_symmetry.space_group_name_H-M   'P 1'
#
loop_
_entity.id
_entity.type
_entity.pdbx_description
1 polymer ?
#
loop_
_entity_poly.entity_id
_entity_poly.type
_entity_poly.pdbx_seq_one_letter_code
_entity_poly.pdbx_strand_id
1 'polypeptide(L)'
;MVLLKENQVLPNLPISLPILAGEEITSKAKGLLKYLGPAFIVSVAYMDPGNFGTNISGGSRFGYNLLWVILWSNLMAIFVQIISAKIGIATGVGLPIHCGKVFSRMTNWSLWFIATIAAMATDLAEFLGGVLGFYLLFNIPLVWSAILTGAITYFICHMQKYGQYIVERIVTTMVAIISISYVWEMVISKPAWDQVAYHIAVPMLTPDSVLVAAGMLGATVMPHVIYLHSHLVQTRRTNDEKDCMHHLKMAKFDVFFAMNMAFIVNCAMVIVSAAVFNGNGLSVDSIESAYMTLQPLMGNMAAGVFGLALLASGLSSATVGTMAGEVILSGFVGFDIPISIRRLITMLPGMAILLAGINPMSALITSQVILSFALPAAIIPLMLISNKRTIMGAFKNNTLTNIAGWLIVSIILSLNAMLLYLLFTGQA
;
A
#
# COMPACT_ATOMS: atom_id res chain seq x y z
N MET A 1 2.75 -19.71 -33.46
CA MET A 1 4.12 -20.19 -33.14
C MET A 1 5.08 -19.04 -33.43
N VAL A 2 5.24 -18.13 -32.45
CA VAL A 2 6.25 -17.06 -32.53
C VAL A 2 7.26 -17.41 -31.45
N LEU A 3 8.41 -17.89 -31.90
CA LEU A 3 9.59 -18.12 -31.07
C LEU A 3 10.06 -16.77 -30.53
N LEU A 4 9.91 -16.58 -29.22
CA LEU A 4 10.56 -15.49 -28.53
C LEU A 4 12.06 -15.69 -28.65
N LYS A 5 12.71 -14.81 -29.39
CA LYS A 5 14.17 -14.75 -29.50
C LYS A 5 14.75 -14.60 -28.10
N GLU A 6 15.61 -15.53 -27.71
CA GLU A 6 16.60 -15.35 -26.66
C GLU A 6 17.34 -14.04 -26.91
N ASN A 7 17.46 -13.19 -25.90
CA ASN A 7 18.14 -11.88 -25.91
C ASN A 7 17.31 -10.64 -26.32
N GLN A 8 16.08 -10.48 -25.87
CA GLN A 8 15.59 -9.13 -25.64
C GLN A 8 15.82 -8.77 -24.17
N VAL A 9 17.00 -8.23 -23.89
CA VAL A 9 17.22 -7.27 -22.80
C VAL A 9 16.22 -6.15 -23.09
N LEU A 10 15.20 -6.01 -22.25
CA LEU A 10 14.29 -4.86 -22.30
C LEU A 10 15.15 -3.60 -22.35
N PRO A 11 14.78 -2.58 -23.16
CA PRO A 11 15.52 -1.35 -23.22
C PRO A 11 15.70 -0.85 -21.77
N ASN A 12 16.96 -0.57 -21.41
CA ASN A 12 17.34 0.03 -20.15
C ASN A 12 16.47 1.27 -19.95
N LEU A 13 15.38 1.15 -19.21
CA LEU A 13 14.82 2.30 -18.54
C LEU A 13 15.95 2.83 -17.68
N PRO A 14 16.40 4.08 -17.86
CA PRO A 14 17.46 4.66 -17.07
C PRO A 14 16.91 4.95 -15.67
N ILE A 15 16.67 3.90 -14.88
CA ILE A 15 16.49 4.01 -13.43
C ILE A 15 17.90 3.96 -12.82
N SER A 16 18.72 4.90 -13.20
CA SER A 16 19.82 5.31 -12.37
C SER A 16 19.23 6.15 -11.24
N LEU A 17 19.06 5.53 -10.09
CA LEU A 17 18.86 6.26 -8.83
C LEU A 17 20.03 7.25 -8.69
N PRO A 18 19.86 8.57 -8.87
CA PRO A 18 20.85 9.50 -8.42
C PRO A 18 20.80 9.48 -6.91
N ILE A 19 21.79 8.84 -6.32
CA ILE A 19 22.18 8.93 -4.92
C ILE A 19 22.11 10.40 -4.54
N LEU A 20 21.43 10.70 -3.45
CA LEU A 20 21.44 12.00 -2.79
C LEU A 20 22.88 12.52 -2.69
N ALA A 21 23.32 13.30 -3.67
CA ALA A 21 24.53 14.08 -3.64
C ALA A 21 24.18 15.43 -3.00
N GLY A 22 24.29 15.49 -1.70
CA GLY A 22 24.15 16.70 -0.90
C GLY A 22 24.87 16.51 0.41
N GLU A 23 26.06 17.09 0.46
CA GLU A 23 26.88 17.47 1.60
C GLU A 23 27.07 16.53 2.82
N GLU A 24 28.30 16.53 3.29
CA GLU A 24 28.96 15.74 4.32
C GLU A 24 28.17 15.45 5.63
N ILE A 25 27.44 14.35 5.65
CA ILE A 25 27.00 13.66 6.86
C ILE A 25 28.03 12.55 7.18
N THR A 26 28.35 12.31 8.44
CA THR A 26 29.38 11.36 8.90
C THR A 26 29.34 10.01 8.17
N SER A 27 30.46 9.42 7.85
CA SER A 27 30.66 8.33 6.88
C SER A 27 29.81 7.07 7.09
N LYS A 28 29.39 6.75 8.32
CA LYS A 28 28.49 5.60 8.61
C LYS A 28 27.01 5.90 8.36
N ALA A 29 26.55 7.10 8.66
CA ALA A 29 25.17 7.52 8.38
C ALA A 29 24.92 7.72 6.88
N LYS A 30 25.93 8.20 6.14
CA LYS A 30 25.92 8.28 4.67
C LYS A 30 25.68 6.93 4.00
N GLY A 31 26.31 5.86 4.52
CA GLY A 31 26.13 4.50 3.99
C GLY A 31 24.68 4.00 4.10
N LEU A 32 23.99 4.30 5.22
CA LEU A 32 22.65 3.82 5.50
C LEU A 32 21.58 4.60 4.70
N LEU A 33 21.67 5.94 4.68
CA LEU A 33 20.75 6.82 3.93
C LEU A 33 20.78 6.56 2.42
N LYS A 34 21.89 6.08 1.87
CA LYS A 34 22.02 5.69 0.47
C LYS A 34 21.14 4.48 0.10
N TYR A 35 20.80 3.64 1.08
CA TYR A 35 19.99 2.44 0.88
C TYR A 35 18.51 2.61 1.27
N LEU A 36 18.14 3.72 1.92
CA LEU A 36 16.77 4.11 2.13
C LEU A 36 16.18 4.60 0.78
N GLY A 37 15.12 4.01 0.31
CA GLY A 37 14.47 4.46 -0.92
C GLY A 37 13.37 3.53 -1.41
N PRO A 38 13.65 2.36 -1.98
CA PRO A 38 12.61 1.51 -2.56
C PRO A 38 11.53 1.09 -1.58
N ALA A 39 11.89 0.66 -0.36
CA ALA A 39 10.89 0.30 0.65
C ALA A 39 10.17 1.53 1.20
N PHE A 40 10.83 2.69 1.24
CA PHE A 40 10.19 3.94 1.64
C PHE A 40 9.13 4.38 0.61
N ILE A 41 9.43 4.31 -0.70
CA ILE A 41 8.44 4.56 -1.77
C ILE A 41 7.25 3.60 -1.61
N VAL A 42 7.54 2.34 -1.40
CA VAL A 42 6.53 1.29 -1.18
C VAL A 42 5.67 1.59 0.05
N SER A 43 6.26 2.10 1.15
CA SER A 43 5.52 2.38 2.40
C SER A 43 4.46 3.47 2.26
N VAL A 44 4.57 4.33 1.26
CA VAL A 44 3.55 5.36 0.95
C VAL A 44 2.20 4.73 0.64
N ALA A 45 2.18 3.63 -0.10
CA ALA A 45 0.96 2.90 -0.39
C ALA A 45 0.27 2.42 0.90
N TYR A 46 1.03 2.09 1.95
CA TYR A 46 0.48 1.64 3.26
C TYR A 46 -0.14 2.76 4.10
N MET A 47 -0.18 3.98 3.60
CA MET A 47 -0.80 5.14 4.21
C MET A 47 -1.76 5.82 3.24
N ASP A 48 -2.40 5.05 2.37
CA ASP A 48 -3.33 5.48 1.33
C ASP A 48 -4.72 5.84 1.90
N PRO A 49 -5.60 6.46 1.13
CA PRO A 49 -6.96 6.78 1.56
C PRO A 49 -7.81 5.55 1.90
N GLY A 50 -7.48 4.37 1.37
CA GLY A 50 -8.11 3.11 1.75
C GLY A 50 -7.85 2.77 3.22
N ASN A 51 -6.62 2.99 3.70
CA ASN A 51 -6.27 2.89 5.13
C ASN A 51 -7.05 3.91 5.96
N PHE A 52 -7.26 5.14 5.49
CA PHE A 52 -8.12 6.11 6.18
C PHE A 52 -9.52 5.56 6.35
N GLY A 53 -10.16 5.08 5.29
CA GLY A 53 -11.52 4.53 5.34
C GLY A 53 -11.65 3.35 6.33
N THR A 54 -10.76 2.37 6.21
CA THR A 54 -10.82 1.16 7.06
C THR A 54 -10.45 1.44 8.52
N ASN A 55 -9.41 2.25 8.78
CA ASN A 55 -8.95 2.54 10.14
C ASN A 55 -9.92 3.46 10.89
N ILE A 56 -10.50 4.46 10.21
CA ILE A 56 -11.52 5.33 10.81
C ILE A 56 -12.79 4.53 11.11
N SER A 57 -13.26 3.71 10.17
CA SER A 57 -14.40 2.83 10.40
C SER A 57 -14.12 1.85 11.53
N GLY A 58 -12.94 1.23 11.56
CA GLY A 58 -12.51 0.32 12.60
C GLY A 58 -12.50 0.97 13.98
N GLY A 59 -11.85 2.12 14.10
CA GLY A 59 -11.74 2.85 15.36
C GLY A 59 -13.08 3.41 15.85
N SER A 60 -13.88 4.02 14.97
CA SER A 60 -15.17 4.62 15.36
C SER A 60 -16.22 3.59 15.75
N ARG A 61 -16.29 2.44 15.07
CA ARG A 61 -17.30 1.40 15.32
C ARG A 61 -16.90 0.41 16.41
N PHE A 62 -15.62 0.04 16.45
CA PHE A 62 -15.13 -1.05 17.32
C PHE A 62 -14.13 -0.59 18.38
N GLY A 63 -13.91 0.72 18.51
CA GLY A 63 -12.94 1.26 19.45
C GLY A 63 -11.52 0.75 19.15
N TYR A 64 -10.80 0.32 20.17
CA TYR A 64 -9.44 -0.21 20.05
C TYR A 64 -9.38 -1.67 19.60
N ASN A 65 -10.50 -2.38 19.50
CA ASN A 65 -10.56 -3.85 19.31
C ASN A 65 -9.83 -4.38 18.09
N LEU A 66 -9.63 -3.57 17.05
CA LEU A 66 -8.97 -3.99 15.81
C LEU A 66 -7.48 -3.57 15.70
N LEU A 67 -6.88 -3.00 16.77
CA LEU A 67 -5.45 -2.62 16.75
C LEU A 67 -4.52 -3.81 16.49
N TRP A 68 -4.86 -4.99 16.99
CA TRP A 68 -4.09 -6.21 16.72
C TRP A 68 -4.05 -6.54 15.21
N VAL A 69 -5.08 -6.21 14.45
CA VAL A 69 -5.11 -6.41 12.99
C VAL A 69 -4.01 -5.59 12.33
N ILE A 70 -3.85 -4.32 12.73
CA ILE A 70 -2.77 -3.44 12.21
C ILE A 70 -1.39 -4.05 12.52
N LEU A 71 -1.17 -4.53 13.76
CA LEU A 71 0.09 -5.15 14.16
C LEU A 71 0.41 -6.38 13.30
N TRP A 72 -0.53 -7.34 13.22
CA TRP A 72 -0.30 -8.57 12.48
C TRP A 72 -0.18 -8.33 10.97
N SER A 73 -0.99 -7.43 10.41
CA SER A 73 -0.89 -7.03 9.01
C SER A 73 0.47 -6.39 8.71
N ASN A 74 0.99 -5.54 9.60
CA ASN A 74 2.32 -4.95 9.44
C ASN A 74 3.44 -6.01 9.48
N LEU A 75 3.37 -6.99 10.40
CA LEU A 75 4.33 -8.09 10.45
C LEU A 75 4.29 -8.93 9.17
N MET A 76 3.09 -9.21 8.65
CA MET A 76 2.91 -9.90 7.35
C MET A 76 3.47 -9.05 6.20
N ALA A 77 3.22 -7.74 6.18
CA ALA A 77 3.74 -6.82 5.18
C ALA A 77 5.28 -6.78 5.18
N ILE A 78 5.92 -6.65 6.34
CA ILE A 78 7.38 -6.70 6.49
C ILE A 78 7.92 -8.01 5.90
N PHE A 79 7.32 -9.14 6.28
CA PHE A 79 7.75 -10.44 5.79
C PHE A 79 7.65 -10.55 4.27
N VAL A 80 6.50 -10.21 3.71
CA VAL A 80 6.22 -10.31 2.27
C VAL A 80 7.12 -9.36 1.47
N GLN A 81 7.32 -8.13 1.96
CA GLN A 81 8.19 -7.15 1.30
C GLN A 81 9.67 -7.56 1.33
N ILE A 82 10.14 -8.20 2.40
CA ILE A 82 11.49 -8.76 2.46
C ILE A 82 11.65 -9.88 1.41
N ILE A 83 10.66 -10.76 1.22
CA ILE A 83 10.72 -11.82 0.20
C ILE A 83 10.65 -11.23 -1.20
N SER A 84 9.81 -10.21 -1.41
CA SER A 84 9.71 -9.48 -2.67
C SER A 84 11.06 -8.84 -3.05
N ALA A 85 11.67 -8.10 -2.12
CA ALA A 85 12.99 -7.50 -2.33
C ALA A 85 14.06 -8.57 -2.60
N LYS A 86 14.00 -9.71 -1.91
CA LYS A 86 14.94 -10.80 -2.11
C LYS A 86 14.86 -11.35 -3.53
N ILE A 87 13.67 -11.51 -4.13
CA ILE A 87 13.53 -11.94 -5.53
C ILE A 87 14.21 -10.95 -6.47
N GLY A 88 13.90 -9.66 -6.36
CA GLY A 88 14.48 -8.63 -7.23
C GLY A 88 16.00 -8.57 -7.15
N ILE A 89 16.57 -8.56 -5.92
CA ILE A 89 18.02 -8.49 -5.69
C ILE A 89 18.72 -9.78 -6.13
N ALA A 90 18.16 -10.95 -5.82
CA ALA A 90 18.79 -12.23 -6.11
C ALA A 90 18.82 -12.54 -7.61
N THR A 91 17.77 -12.14 -8.33
CA THR A 91 17.59 -12.55 -9.75
C THR A 91 17.84 -11.42 -10.75
N GLY A 92 17.75 -10.14 -10.32
CA GLY A 92 17.77 -8.98 -11.21
C GLY A 92 16.48 -8.83 -12.03
N VAL A 93 15.42 -9.57 -11.66
CA VAL A 93 14.15 -9.63 -12.43
C VAL A 93 12.98 -9.52 -11.45
N GLY A 94 11.97 -8.72 -11.79
CA GLY A 94 10.78 -8.55 -10.99
C GLY A 94 9.88 -9.78 -10.95
N LEU A 95 9.09 -9.90 -9.88
CA LEU A 95 8.16 -11.03 -9.65
C LEU A 95 7.19 -11.28 -10.82
N PRO A 96 6.54 -10.26 -11.46
CA PRO A 96 5.61 -10.50 -12.56
C PRO A 96 6.26 -11.22 -13.75
N ILE A 97 7.49 -10.85 -14.09
CA ILE A 97 8.25 -11.48 -15.19
C ILE A 97 8.55 -12.94 -14.84
N HIS A 98 8.89 -13.23 -13.58
CA HIS A 98 9.08 -14.63 -13.15
C HIS A 98 7.78 -15.43 -13.22
N CYS A 99 6.64 -14.83 -12.91
CA CYS A 99 5.33 -15.48 -13.08
C CYS A 99 5.11 -15.90 -14.53
N GLY A 100 5.36 -15.01 -15.49
CA GLY A 100 5.24 -15.31 -16.92
C GLY A 100 6.16 -16.44 -17.42
N LYS A 101 7.33 -16.63 -16.77
CA LYS A 101 8.29 -17.69 -17.11
C LYS A 101 7.99 -19.04 -16.44
N VAL A 102 7.38 -19.01 -15.27
CA VAL A 102 7.22 -20.19 -14.39
C VAL A 102 5.86 -20.86 -14.53
N PHE A 103 4.82 -20.07 -14.70
CA PHE A 103 3.45 -20.56 -14.76
C PHE A 103 2.95 -20.76 -16.19
N SER A 104 1.90 -21.56 -16.34
CA SER A 104 1.22 -21.74 -17.63
C SER A 104 0.65 -20.40 -18.13
N ARG A 105 0.44 -20.30 -19.44
CA ARG A 105 -0.14 -19.09 -20.05
C ARG A 105 -1.47 -18.72 -19.39
N MET A 106 -2.34 -19.68 -19.13
CA MET A 106 -3.65 -19.46 -18.51
C MET A 106 -3.49 -18.94 -17.07
N THR A 107 -2.64 -19.58 -16.25
CA THR A 107 -2.36 -19.13 -14.88
C THR A 107 -1.78 -17.72 -14.86
N ASN A 108 -0.84 -17.42 -15.77
CA ASN A 108 -0.23 -16.09 -15.87
C ASN A 108 -1.27 -15.00 -16.21
N TRP A 109 -2.19 -15.27 -17.14
CA TRP A 109 -3.28 -14.36 -17.47
C TRP A 109 -4.26 -14.17 -16.29
N SER A 110 -4.56 -15.24 -15.54
CA SER A 110 -5.41 -15.15 -14.33
C SER A 110 -4.73 -14.30 -13.25
N LEU A 111 -3.44 -14.49 -13.01
CA LEU A 111 -2.67 -13.69 -12.05
C LEU A 111 -2.62 -12.21 -12.48
N TRP A 112 -2.38 -11.96 -13.77
CA TRP A 112 -2.41 -10.61 -14.33
C TRP A 112 -3.78 -9.94 -14.14
N PHE A 113 -4.87 -10.64 -14.43
CA PHE A 113 -6.23 -10.12 -14.29
C PHE A 113 -6.55 -9.75 -12.83
N ILE A 114 -6.24 -10.64 -11.87
CA ILE A 114 -6.43 -10.37 -10.44
C ILE A 114 -5.56 -9.19 -9.99
N ALA A 115 -4.28 -9.14 -10.41
CA ALA A 115 -3.37 -8.05 -10.08
C ALA A 115 -3.86 -6.71 -10.65
N THR A 116 -4.45 -6.72 -11.86
CA THR A 116 -5.03 -5.53 -12.50
C THR A 116 -6.27 -5.03 -11.74
N ILE A 117 -7.16 -5.94 -11.32
CA ILE A 117 -8.32 -5.58 -10.47
C ILE A 117 -7.85 -4.96 -9.16
N ALA A 118 -6.83 -5.55 -8.53
CA ALA A 118 -6.25 -5.01 -7.31
C ALA A 118 -5.67 -3.60 -7.53
N ALA A 119 -4.93 -3.38 -8.61
CA ALA A 119 -4.40 -2.05 -8.95
C ALA A 119 -5.52 -1.03 -9.20
N MET A 120 -6.59 -1.41 -9.90
CA MET A 120 -7.76 -0.54 -10.13
C MET A 120 -8.49 -0.20 -8.83
N ALA A 121 -8.63 -1.17 -7.91
CA ALA A 121 -9.25 -0.94 -6.60
C ALA A 121 -8.43 0.04 -5.75
N THR A 122 -7.11 -0.02 -5.83
CA THR A 122 -6.21 0.95 -5.19
C THR A 122 -6.32 2.33 -5.83
N ASP A 123 -6.22 2.42 -7.16
CA ASP A 123 -6.34 3.69 -7.89
C ASP A 123 -7.68 4.40 -7.60
N LEU A 124 -8.77 3.62 -7.43
CA LEU A 124 -10.06 4.14 -7.00
C LEU A 124 -9.98 4.79 -5.62
N ALA A 125 -9.38 4.11 -4.64
CA ALA A 125 -9.23 4.64 -3.28
C ALA A 125 -8.38 5.92 -3.27
N GLU A 126 -7.25 5.91 -3.98
CA GLU A 126 -6.35 7.05 -4.11
C GLU A 126 -7.04 8.27 -4.74
N PHE A 127 -7.80 8.04 -5.81
CA PHE A 127 -8.56 9.06 -6.49
C PHE A 127 -9.62 9.67 -5.57
N LEU A 128 -10.43 8.83 -4.89
CA LEU A 128 -11.45 9.29 -3.94
C LEU A 128 -10.83 10.10 -2.80
N GLY A 129 -9.69 9.66 -2.26
CA GLY A 129 -9.00 10.40 -1.20
C GLY A 129 -8.54 11.79 -1.62
N GLY A 130 -7.98 11.93 -2.82
CA GLY A 130 -7.62 13.23 -3.37
C GLY A 130 -8.83 14.14 -3.59
N VAL A 131 -9.93 13.59 -4.13
CA VAL A 131 -11.19 14.32 -4.35
C VAL A 131 -11.78 14.82 -3.05
N LEU A 132 -11.89 13.93 -2.05
CA LEU A 132 -12.42 14.28 -0.72
C LEU A 132 -11.50 15.28 0.00
N GLY A 133 -10.18 15.14 -0.14
CA GLY A 133 -9.24 16.11 0.43
C GLY A 133 -9.46 17.53 -0.11
N PHE A 134 -9.63 17.71 -1.42
CA PHE A 134 -9.96 19.02 -2.01
C PHE A 134 -11.34 19.52 -1.59
N TYR A 135 -12.34 18.64 -1.58
CA TYR A 135 -13.69 18.97 -1.16
C TYR A 135 -13.73 19.47 0.29
N LEU A 136 -13.10 18.75 1.21
CA LEU A 136 -13.14 19.07 2.64
C LEU A 136 -12.33 20.31 3.01
N LEU A 137 -11.13 20.48 2.41
CA LEU A 137 -10.27 21.63 2.74
C LEU A 137 -10.71 22.94 2.12
N PHE A 138 -11.15 22.88 0.85
CA PHE A 138 -11.40 24.10 0.06
C PHE A 138 -12.87 24.26 -0.30
N ASN A 139 -13.74 23.37 0.16
CA ASN A 139 -15.18 23.35 -0.17
C ASN A 139 -15.44 23.37 -1.69
N ILE A 140 -14.55 22.78 -2.47
CA ILE A 140 -14.68 22.66 -3.93
C ILE A 140 -15.68 21.52 -4.23
N PRO A 141 -16.72 21.75 -5.07
CA PRO A 141 -17.66 20.68 -5.41
C PRO A 141 -16.98 19.41 -5.94
N LEU A 142 -17.49 18.23 -5.58
CA LEU A 142 -16.85 16.93 -5.86
C LEU A 142 -16.40 16.73 -7.31
N VAL A 143 -17.20 17.19 -8.28
CA VAL A 143 -16.87 17.08 -9.71
C VAL A 143 -15.60 17.89 -10.06
N TRP A 144 -15.48 19.12 -9.55
CA TRP A 144 -14.30 19.95 -9.77
C TRP A 144 -13.08 19.43 -8.99
N SER A 145 -13.30 18.93 -7.77
CA SER A 145 -12.27 18.24 -6.98
C SER A 145 -11.74 17.02 -7.72
N ALA A 146 -12.61 16.27 -8.41
CA ALA A 146 -12.23 15.12 -9.22
C ALA A 146 -11.36 15.51 -10.41
N ILE A 147 -11.73 16.56 -11.13
CA ILE A 147 -10.95 17.09 -12.26
C ILE A 147 -9.58 17.57 -11.75
N LEU A 148 -9.56 18.31 -10.64
CA LEU A 148 -8.32 18.84 -10.04
C LEU A 148 -7.40 17.73 -9.57
N THR A 149 -7.94 16.71 -8.86
CA THR A 149 -7.19 15.52 -8.44
C THR A 149 -6.57 14.81 -9.65
N GLY A 150 -7.37 14.59 -10.71
CA GLY A 150 -6.89 14.00 -11.95
C GLY A 150 -5.76 14.78 -12.60
N ALA A 151 -5.91 16.08 -12.71
CA ALA A 151 -4.90 16.96 -13.31
C ALA A 151 -3.60 16.97 -12.51
N ILE A 152 -3.68 17.09 -11.17
CA ILE A 152 -2.49 17.12 -10.30
C ILE A 152 -1.77 15.80 -10.29
N THR A 153 -2.48 14.67 -10.15
CA THR A 153 -1.86 13.34 -10.16
C THR A 153 -1.23 13.05 -11.53
N TYR A 154 -1.88 13.43 -12.62
CA TYR A 154 -1.30 13.35 -13.97
C TYR A 154 0.00 14.15 -14.07
N PHE A 155 0.00 15.39 -13.56
CA PHE A 155 1.17 16.24 -13.56
C PHE A 155 2.33 15.65 -12.74
N ILE A 156 2.06 15.14 -11.52
CA ILE A 156 3.08 14.48 -10.68
C ILE A 156 3.68 13.27 -11.41
N CYS A 157 2.84 12.41 -12.00
CA CYS A 157 3.31 11.28 -12.77
C CYS A 157 4.13 11.72 -14.01
N HIS A 158 3.74 12.82 -14.65
CA HIS A 158 4.50 13.35 -15.79
C HIS A 158 5.88 13.88 -15.39
N MET A 159 6.03 14.38 -14.16
CA MET A 159 7.31 14.86 -13.63
C MET A 159 8.36 13.75 -13.50
N GLN A 160 7.99 12.47 -13.50
CA GLN A 160 8.93 11.36 -13.55
C GLN A 160 9.89 11.45 -14.76
N LYS A 161 9.44 12.04 -15.87
CA LYS A 161 10.27 12.25 -17.07
C LYS A 161 11.45 13.21 -16.81
N TYR A 162 11.33 14.09 -15.84
CA TYR A 162 12.37 15.08 -15.50
C TYR A 162 13.33 14.60 -14.41
N GLY A 163 13.02 13.46 -13.80
CA GLY A 163 13.86 12.83 -12.79
C GLY A 163 13.04 12.23 -11.65
N GLN A 164 13.30 10.96 -11.38
CA GLN A 164 12.60 10.22 -10.33
C GLN A 164 12.76 10.87 -8.94
N TYR A 165 13.90 11.52 -8.67
CA TYR A 165 14.18 12.18 -7.39
C TYR A 165 13.19 13.32 -7.06
N ILE A 166 12.60 13.97 -8.08
CA ILE A 166 11.61 15.05 -7.88
C ILE A 166 10.34 14.43 -7.29
N VAL A 167 9.88 13.35 -7.87
CA VAL A 167 8.69 12.63 -7.42
C VAL A 167 8.93 12.05 -6.02
N GLU A 168 10.10 11.46 -5.77
CA GLU A 168 10.48 10.95 -4.47
C GLU A 168 10.45 12.04 -3.37
N ARG A 169 10.92 13.25 -3.67
CA ARG A 169 10.86 14.37 -2.73
C ARG A 169 9.44 14.83 -2.45
N ILE A 170 8.59 14.94 -3.49
CA ILE A 170 7.18 15.31 -3.33
C ILE A 170 6.49 14.29 -2.45
N VAL A 171 6.64 13.01 -2.77
CA VAL A 171 6.04 11.89 -2.04
C VAL A 171 6.54 11.85 -0.59
N THR A 172 7.84 11.99 -0.37
CA THR A 172 8.43 12.02 0.98
C THR A 172 7.90 13.17 1.81
N THR A 173 7.74 14.36 1.20
CA THR A 173 7.16 15.51 1.90
C THR A 173 5.71 15.27 2.29
N MET A 174 4.92 14.66 1.41
CA MET A 174 3.52 14.31 1.69
C MET A 174 3.42 13.28 2.83
N VAL A 175 4.27 12.24 2.82
CA VAL A 175 4.35 11.26 3.92
C VAL A 175 4.73 11.92 5.25
N ALA A 176 5.65 12.85 5.24
CA ALA A 176 6.02 13.60 6.45
C ALA A 176 4.81 14.41 6.98
N ILE A 177 4.05 15.06 6.10
CA ILE A 177 2.81 15.75 6.46
C ILE A 177 1.82 14.79 7.11
N ILE A 178 1.53 13.63 6.50
CA ILE A 178 0.62 12.62 7.04
C ILE A 178 1.09 12.17 8.42
N SER A 179 2.36 11.81 8.55
CA SER A 179 2.93 11.29 9.80
C SER A 179 2.87 12.31 10.94
N ILE A 180 3.26 13.56 10.66
CA ILE A 180 3.21 14.66 11.65
C ILE A 180 1.75 14.93 12.04
N SER A 181 0.83 14.95 11.09
CA SER A 181 -0.59 15.18 11.31
C SER A 181 -1.17 14.17 12.29
N TYR A 182 -0.99 12.87 12.03
CA TYR A 182 -1.56 11.82 12.90
C TYR A 182 -0.85 11.70 14.25
N VAL A 183 0.44 11.91 14.33
CA VAL A 183 1.14 11.96 15.63
C VAL A 183 0.61 13.13 16.47
N TRP A 184 0.38 14.28 15.86
CA TRP A 184 -0.18 15.45 16.53
C TRP A 184 -1.62 15.19 16.99
N GLU A 185 -2.51 14.66 16.13
CA GLU A 185 -3.89 14.29 16.48
C GLU A 185 -3.91 13.25 17.61
N MET A 186 -3.03 12.25 17.58
CA MET A 186 -2.93 11.22 18.62
C MET A 186 -2.57 11.82 19.98
N VAL A 187 -1.67 12.80 20.03
CA VAL A 187 -1.31 13.47 21.29
C VAL A 187 -2.49 14.25 21.87
N ILE A 188 -3.27 14.93 21.02
CA ILE A 188 -4.40 15.77 21.46
C ILE A 188 -5.63 14.93 21.83
N SER A 189 -5.84 13.78 21.17
CA SER A 189 -7.02 12.92 21.37
C SER A 189 -7.10 12.27 22.76
N LYS A 190 -6.01 12.30 23.54
CA LYS A 190 -5.92 11.73 24.92
C LYS A 190 -6.43 10.28 24.98
N PRO A 191 -5.85 9.34 24.23
CA PRO A 191 -6.33 7.97 24.17
C PRO A 191 -6.15 7.24 25.50
N ALA A 192 -6.95 6.20 25.73
CA ALA A 192 -6.82 5.28 26.85
C ALA A 192 -5.67 4.29 26.57
N TRP A 193 -4.44 4.65 26.96
CA TRP A 193 -3.23 3.88 26.63
C TRP A 193 -3.21 2.46 27.19
N ASP A 194 -3.89 2.20 28.31
CA ASP A 194 -4.13 0.87 28.88
C ASP A 194 -4.94 -0.01 27.91
N GLN A 195 -6.01 0.54 27.34
CA GLN A 195 -6.83 -0.14 26.33
C GLN A 195 -6.06 -0.34 25.02
N VAL A 196 -5.30 0.66 24.59
CA VAL A 196 -4.42 0.54 23.41
C VAL A 196 -3.45 -0.62 23.59
N ALA A 197 -2.73 -0.68 24.71
CA ALA A 197 -1.76 -1.76 24.98
C ALA A 197 -2.44 -3.13 25.06
N TYR A 198 -3.61 -3.22 25.67
CA TYR A 198 -4.37 -4.46 25.76
C TYR A 198 -4.81 -4.96 24.38
N HIS A 199 -5.44 -4.11 23.56
CA HIS A 199 -6.02 -4.52 22.28
C HIS A 199 -4.99 -4.67 21.15
N ILE A 200 -3.78 -4.17 21.29
CA ILE A 200 -2.66 -4.55 20.40
C ILE A 200 -2.23 -6.01 20.63
N ALA A 201 -2.25 -6.45 21.91
CA ALA A 201 -1.76 -7.78 22.28
C ALA A 201 -2.84 -8.86 22.24
N VAL A 202 -4.10 -8.52 22.50
CA VAL A 202 -5.22 -9.47 22.64
C VAL A 202 -6.14 -9.38 21.41
N PRO A 203 -6.13 -10.39 20.50
CA PRO A 203 -7.01 -10.39 19.35
C PRO A 203 -8.49 -10.50 19.76
N MET A 204 -9.32 -9.60 19.25
CA MET A 204 -10.77 -9.64 19.38
C MET A 204 -11.40 -9.50 18.01
N LEU A 205 -12.21 -10.47 17.61
CA LEU A 205 -12.91 -10.47 16.31
C LEU A 205 -14.37 -10.88 16.54
N THR A 206 -15.28 -10.05 16.04
CA THR A 206 -16.73 -10.32 16.06
C THR A 206 -17.24 -10.44 14.62
N PRO A 207 -18.36 -11.12 14.35
CA PRO A 207 -18.90 -11.20 12.99
C PRO A 207 -18.99 -9.84 12.30
N ASP A 208 -19.51 -8.81 13.01
CA ASP A 208 -19.66 -7.45 12.48
C ASP A 208 -18.32 -6.76 12.15
N SER A 209 -17.22 -7.17 12.78
CA SER A 209 -15.90 -6.58 12.57
C SER A 209 -15.07 -7.26 11.49
N VAL A 210 -15.48 -8.43 11.00
CA VAL A 210 -14.70 -9.22 10.02
C VAL A 210 -14.53 -8.46 8.70
N LEU A 211 -15.57 -7.78 8.21
CA LEU A 211 -15.50 -7.00 6.98
C LEU A 211 -14.43 -5.89 7.08
N VAL A 212 -14.45 -5.13 8.18
CA VAL A 212 -13.50 -4.04 8.41
C VAL A 212 -12.10 -4.60 8.65
N ALA A 213 -11.97 -5.69 9.42
CA ALA A 213 -10.68 -6.36 9.65
C ALA A 213 -10.06 -6.88 8.36
N ALA A 214 -10.86 -7.48 7.46
CA ALA A 214 -10.40 -7.91 6.13
C ALA A 214 -9.99 -6.72 5.25
N GLY A 215 -10.74 -5.62 5.32
CA GLY A 215 -10.37 -4.36 4.67
C GLY A 215 -9.06 -3.78 5.22
N MET A 216 -8.86 -3.73 6.53
CA MET A 216 -7.62 -3.28 7.19
C MET A 216 -6.42 -4.16 6.79
N LEU A 217 -6.61 -5.48 6.70
CA LEU A 217 -5.58 -6.40 6.20
C LEU A 217 -5.24 -6.10 4.73
N GLY A 218 -6.24 -5.97 3.87
CA GLY A 218 -6.07 -5.66 2.44
C GLY A 218 -5.40 -4.31 2.19
N ALA A 219 -5.76 -3.30 2.99
CA ALA A 219 -5.14 -1.99 2.99
C ALA A 219 -3.66 -2.01 3.44
N THR A 220 -3.33 -2.89 4.41
CA THR A 220 -1.98 -2.96 4.96
C THR A 220 -1.07 -3.91 4.18
N VAL A 221 -1.57 -5.02 3.58
CA VAL A 221 -0.75 -5.96 2.80
C VAL A 221 -1.17 -5.89 1.34
N MET A 222 -0.66 -4.92 0.61
CA MET A 222 -1.13 -4.63 -0.75
C MET A 222 -0.49 -5.53 -1.82
N PRO A 223 -1.28 -6.26 -2.63
CA PRO A 223 -0.76 -7.18 -3.63
C PRO A 223 0.05 -6.51 -4.74
N HIS A 224 -0.40 -5.34 -5.23
CA HIS A 224 0.27 -4.62 -6.32
C HIS A 224 1.65 -4.09 -5.89
N VAL A 225 1.82 -3.73 -4.64
CA VAL A 225 3.09 -3.23 -4.08
C VAL A 225 4.14 -4.34 -3.95
N ILE A 226 3.71 -5.60 -3.79
CA ILE A 226 4.61 -6.78 -3.81
C ILE A 226 5.31 -6.87 -5.17
N TYR A 227 4.56 -6.68 -6.25
CA TYR A 227 5.13 -6.67 -7.60
C TYR A 227 6.06 -5.49 -7.81
N LEU A 228 5.64 -4.29 -7.40
CA LEU A 228 6.43 -3.07 -7.53
C LEU A 228 7.77 -3.17 -6.79
N HIS A 229 7.78 -3.61 -5.54
CA HIS A 229 9.01 -3.66 -4.75
C HIS A 229 10.07 -4.59 -5.36
N SER A 230 9.66 -5.77 -5.84
CA SER A 230 10.59 -6.68 -6.53
C SER A 230 11.21 -6.04 -7.78
N HIS A 231 10.45 -5.17 -8.46
CA HIS A 231 10.93 -4.43 -9.63
C HIS A 231 11.88 -3.29 -9.24
N LEU A 232 11.55 -2.50 -8.23
CA LEU A 232 12.36 -1.35 -7.80
C LEU A 232 13.78 -1.74 -7.35
N VAL A 233 13.93 -2.91 -6.74
CA VAL A 233 15.22 -3.37 -6.21
C VAL A 233 16.03 -4.22 -7.18
N GLN A 234 15.51 -4.55 -8.37
CA GLN A 234 16.20 -5.41 -9.34
C GLN A 234 17.54 -4.84 -9.81
N THR A 235 17.67 -3.51 -9.85
CA THR A 235 18.91 -2.82 -10.23
C THR A 235 20.03 -2.98 -9.19
N ARG A 236 19.73 -3.50 -8.00
CA ARG A 236 20.72 -3.82 -6.94
C ARG A 236 21.37 -5.19 -7.15
N ARG A 237 21.00 -5.92 -8.19
CA ARG A 237 21.66 -7.18 -8.56
C ARG A 237 23.07 -6.89 -9.05
N THR A 238 24.05 -7.60 -8.49
CA THR A 238 25.45 -7.60 -8.90
C THR A 238 25.89 -9.01 -9.27
N ASN A 239 27.04 -9.15 -9.90
CA ASN A 239 27.62 -10.47 -10.22
C ASN A 239 28.26 -11.13 -8.98
N ASP A 240 28.58 -10.36 -7.94
CA ASP A 240 29.11 -10.89 -6.68
C ASP A 240 27.95 -11.24 -5.72
N GLU A 241 27.95 -12.50 -5.27
CA GLU A 241 26.96 -13.00 -4.31
C GLU A 241 27.07 -12.30 -2.94
N LYS A 242 28.29 -11.90 -2.52
CA LYS A 242 28.52 -11.19 -1.26
C LYS A 242 27.90 -9.78 -1.29
N ASP A 243 28.05 -9.10 -2.44
CA ASP A 243 27.44 -7.78 -2.62
C ASP A 243 25.90 -7.89 -2.67
N CYS A 244 25.36 -8.88 -3.36
CA CYS A 244 23.92 -9.15 -3.33
C CYS A 244 23.41 -9.42 -1.90
N MET A 245 24.15 -10.18 -1.09
CA MET A 245 23.82 -10.44 0.30
C MET A 245 23.87 -9.17 1.14
N HIS A 246 24.85 -8.30 0.91
CA HIS A 246 24.93 -6.99 1.54
C HIS A 246 23.72 -6.11 1.17
N HIS A 247 23.38 -6.02 -0.13
CA HIS A 247 22.21 -5.27 -0.60
C HIS A 247 20.90 -5.82 -0.01
N LEU A 248 20.77 -7.14 0.12
CA LEU A 248 19.62 -7.76 0.76
C LEU A 248 19.53 -7.41 2.26
N LYS A 249 20.67 -7.37 2.97
CA LYS A 249 20.70 -6.95 4.38
C LYS A 249 20.23 -5.50 4.53
N MET A 250 20.69 -4.62 3.65
CA MET A 250 20.27 -3.21 3.65
C MET A 250 18.78 -3.07 3.28
N ALA A 251 18.30 -3.82 2.29
CA ALA A 251 16.89 -3.83 1.93
C ALA A 251 15.97 -4.31 3.07
N LYS A 252 16.40 -5.30 3.86
CA LYS A 252 15.66 -5.72 5.07
C LYS A 252 15.55 -4.60 6.09
N PHE A 253 16.61 -3.83 6.27
CA PHE A 253 16.61 -2.68 7.18
C PHE A 253 15.67 -1.58 6.66
N ASP A 254 15.76 -1.26 5.36
CA ASP A 254 14.88 -0.30 4.67
C ASP A 254 13.41 -0.69 4.85
N VAL A 255 13.06 -1.95 4.57
CA VAL A 255 11.70 -2.49 4.76
C VAL A 255 11.25 -2.39 6.22
N PHE A 256 12.08 -2.81 7.16
CA PHE A 256 11.72 -2.78 8.58
C PHE A 256 11.42 -1.36 9.05
N PHE A 257 12.26 -0.39 8.68
CA PHE A 257 12.07 0.99 9.08
C PHE A 257 10.84 1.61 8.41
N ALA A 258 10.71 1.47 7.09
CA ALA A 258 9.64 2.07 6.32
C ALA A 258 8.24 1.51 6.71
N MET A 259 8.13 0.19 6.89
CA MET A 259 6.87 -0.43 7.30
C MET A 259 6.46 -0.05 8.73
N ASN A 260 7.42 0.07 9.66
CA ASN A 260 7.10 0.50 11.02
C ASN A 260 6.69 1.98 11.09
N MET A 261 7.20 2.83 10.20
CA MET A 261 6.68 4.20 10.06
C MET A 261 5.20 4.20 9.63
N ALA A 262 4.86 3.42 8.61
CA ALA A 262 3.47 3.26 8.18
C ALA A 262 2.59 2.63 9.28
N PHE A 263 3.11 1.66 10.02
CA PHE A 263 2.43 1.05 11.18
C PHE A 263 2.03 2.08 12.24
N ILE A 264 2.94 2.98 12.61
CA ILE A 264 2.67 4.03 13.60
C ILE A 264 1.53 4.93 13.12
N VAL A 265 1.54 5.32 11.83
CA VAL A 265 0.48 6.16 11.24
C VAL A 265 -0.86 5.42 11.25
N ASN A 266 -0.90 4.16 10.83
CA ASN A 266 -2.13 3.37 10.81
C ASN A 266 -2.68 3.13 12.24
N CYS A 267 -1.80 2.84 13.21
CA CYS A 267 -2.21 2.78 14.63
C CYS A 267 -2.78 4.11 15.10
N ALA A 268 -2.14 5.23 14.76
CA ALA A 268 -2.61 6.56 15.13
C ALA A 268 -4.01 6.85 14.58
N MET A 269 -4.29 6.47 13.32
CA MET A 269 -5.62 6.59 12.72
C MET A 269 -6.71 5.85 13.53
N VAL A 270 -6.45 4.58 13.89
CA VAL A 270 -7.39 3.79 14.70
C VAL A 270 -7.53 4.37 16.10
N ILE A 271 -6.41 4.74 16.74
CA ILE A 271 -6.38 5.27 18.11
C ILE A 271 -7.14 6.59 18.19
N VAL A 272 -6.90 7.54 17.29
CA VAL A 272 -7.60 8.82 17.22
C VAL A 272 -9.09 8.59 16.99
N SER A 273 -9.43 7.74 16.03
CA SER A 273 -10.83 7.43 15.71
C SER A 273 -11.55 6.76 16.89
N ALA A 274 -10.89 5.86 17.61
CA ALA A 274 -11.43 5.22 18.81
C ALA A 274 -11.61 6.22 19.96
N ALA A 275 -10.62 7.04 20.23
CA ALA A 275 -10.66 8.01 21.32
C ALA A 275 -11.70 9.12 21.09
N VAL A 276 -11.77 9.64 19.84
CA VAL A 276 -12.59 10.81 19.53
C VAL A 276 -14.01 10.43 19.17
N PHE A 277 -14.23 9.42 18.33
CA PHE A 277 -15.57 9.06 17.88
C PHE A 277 -16.20 8.02 18.81
N ASN A 278 -15.60 6.84 18.93
CA ASN A 278 -16.15 5.76 19.76
C ASN A 278 -16.27 6.16 21.23
N GLY A 279 -15.26 6.86 21.78
CA GLY A 279 -15.27 7.38 23.15
C GLY A 279 -16.40 8.37 23.44
N ASN A 280 -16.96 9.02 22.41
CA ASN A 280 -18.15 9.90 22.50
C ASN A 280 -19.45 9.20 22.03
N GLY A 281 -19.43 7.89 21.82
CA GLY A 281 -20.60 7.11 21.36
C GLY A 281 -21.02 7.39 19.93
N LEU A 282 -20.11 7.89 19.09
CA LEU A 282 -20.35 8.24 17.68
C LEU A 282 -19.76 7.18 16.77
N SER A 283 -20.57 6.65 15.85
CA SER A 283 -20.10 5.89 14.70
C SER A 283 -19.99 6.81 13.49
N VAL A 284 -18.91 6.67 12.73
CA VAL A 284 -18.65 7.50 11.55
C VAL A 284 -18.90 6.68 10.30
N ASP A 285 -19.89 7.10 9.50
CA ASP A 285 -20.33 6.40 8.31
C ASP A 285 -19.85 7.06 7.01
N SER A 286 -19.20 8.23 7.10
CA SER A 286 -18.58 8.92 5.95
C SER A 286 -17.32 9.69 6.35
N ILE A 287 -16.44 9.93 5.41
CA ILE A 287 -15.24 10.75 5.62
C ILE A 287 -15.63 12.20 5.93
N GLU A 288 -16.72 12.70 5.32
CA GLU A 288 -17.26 14.02 5.61
C GLU A 288 -17.75 14.13 7.05
N SER A 289 -18.46 13.10 7.55
CA SER A 289 -18.92 13.10 8.95
C SER A 289 -17.75 13.01 9.92
N ALA A 290 -16.66 12.27 9.59
CA ALA A 290 -15.43 12.29 10.37
C ALA A 290 -14.84 13.70 10.46
N TYR A 291 -14.69 14.37 9.33
CA TYR A 291 -14.15 15.73 9.25
C TYR A 291 -15.00 16.73 10.07
N MET A 292 -16.32 16.73 9.85
CA MET A 292 -17.26 17.63 10.54
C MET A 292 -17.32 17.39 12.04
N THR A 293 -17.15 16.14 12.48
CA THR A 293 -17.18 15.76 13.91
C THR A 293 -15.87 16.09 14.62
N LEU A 294 -14.73 16.05 13.91
CA LEU A 294 -13.44 16.48 14.48
C LEU A 294 -13.45 17.95 14.89
N GLN A 295 -14.15 18.80 14.13
CA GLN A 295 -14.18 20.24 14.36
C GLN A 295 -14.70 20.61 15.76
N PRO A 296 -15.88 20.17 16.22
CA PRO A 296 -16.38 20.49 17.57
C PRO A 296 -15.65 19.72 18.67
N LEU A 297 -15.06 18.55 18.41
CA LEU A 297 -14.41 17.72 19.43
C LEU A 297 -12.94 18.09 19.66
N MET A 298 -12.22 18.45 18.61
CA MET A 298 -10.77 18.70 18.65
C MET A 298 -10.37 20.09 18.11
N GLY A 299 -11.33 20.85 17.58
CA GLY A 299 -11.13 22.18 17.01
C GLY A 299 -10.89 22.20 15.50
N ASN A 300 -11.02 23.39 14.91
CA ASN A 300 -10.90 23.61 13.45
C ASN A 300 -9.54 23.17 12.89
N MET A 301 -8.47 23.27 13.69
CA MET A 301 -7.13 22.89 13.27
C MET A 301 -7.05 21.37 13.04
N ALA A 302 -7.64 20.55 13.92
CA ALA A 302 -7.64 19.09 13.76
C ALA A 302 -8.37 18.65 12.49
N ALA A 303 -9.56 19.22 12.22
CA ALA A 303 -10.26 18.95 10.97
C ALA A 303 -9.43 19.34 9.73
N GLY A 304 -8.79 20.52 9.75
CA GLY A 304 -7.92 20.96 8.67
C GLY A 304 -6.71 20.05 8.46
N VAL A 305 -6.07 19.61 9.54
CA VAL A 305 -4.93 18.68 9.52
C VAL A 305 -5.34 17.32 8.98
N PHE A 306 -6.50 16.79 9.38
CA PHE A 306 -7.08 15.57 8.85
C PHE A 306 -7.31 15.66 7.32
N GLY A 307 -7.97 16.73 6.86
CA GLY A 307 -8.21 16.95 5.43
C GLY A 307 -6.90 17.06 4.62
N LEU A 308 -5.89 17.76 5.19
CA LEU A 308 -4.56 17.87 4.57
C LEU A 308 -3.84 16.51 4.50
N ALA A 309 -3.93 15.70 5.56
CA ALA A 309 -3.36 14.36 5.57
C ALA A 309 -4.04 13.46 4.52
N LEU A 310 -5.37 13.52 4.39
CA LEU A 310 -6.13 12.76 3.39
C LEU A 310 -5.76 13.19 1.96
N LEU A 311 -5.65 14.48 1.70
CA LEU A 311 -5.22 15.01 0.39
C LEU A 311 -3.80 14.57 0.05
N ALA A 312 -2.87 14.73 0.99
CA ALA A 312 -1.48 14.31 0.81
C ALA A 312 -1.39 12.80 0.56
N SER A 313 -2.19 12.00 1.28
CA SER A 313 -2.30 10.56 1.11
C SER A 313 -2.75 10.20 -0.31
N GLY A 314 -3.88 10.75 -0.78
CA GLY A 314 -4.42 10.46 -2.11
C GLY A 314 -3.47 10.84 -3.24
N LEU A 315 -2.79 11.99 -3.15
CA LEU A 315 -1.86 12.45 -4.18
C LEU A 315 -0.55 11.67 -4.18
N SER A 316 -0.01 11.30 -2.99
CA SER A 316 1.25 10.56 -2.90
C SER A 316 1.11 9.10 -3.30
N SER A 317 0.08 8.41 -2.81
CA SER A 317 -0.16 7.00 -3.12
C SER A 317 -0.50 6.80 -4.60
N ALA A 318 -1.24 7.73 -5.22
CA ALA A 318 -1.56 7.70 -6.65
C ALA A 318 -0.32 7.59 -7.57
N THR A 319 0.81 8.11 -7.13
CA THR A 319 2.07 7.96 -7.87
C THR A 319 2.59 6.52 -7.77
N VAL A 320 2.52 5.93 -6.57
CA VAL A 320 2.98 4.55 -6.31
C VAL A 320 2.08 3.53 -7.01
N GLY A 321 0.74 3.72 -6.96
CA GLY A 321 -0.24 2.92 -7.67
C GLY A 321 -0.01 2.93 -9.19
N THR A 322 0.28 4.10 -9.75
CA THR A 322 0.63 4.24 -11.17
C THR A 322 1.89 3.43 -11.54
N MET A 323 2.96 3.50 -10.73
CA MET A 323 4.18 2.71 -10.94
C MET A 323 3.89 1.20 -10.83
N ALA A 324 3.12 0.79 -9.84
CA ALA A 324 2.75 -0.61 -9.66
C ALA A 324 1.93 -1.16 -10.83
N GLY A 325 0.96 -0.41 -11.33
CA GLY A 325 0.19 -0.78 -12.51
C GLY A 325 1.03 -0.94 -13.78
N GLU A 326 2.08 -0.12 -13.95
CA GLU A 326 3.05 -0.26 -15.05
C GLU A 326 3.83 -1.56 -14.94
N VAL A 327 4.36 -1.86 -13.76
CA VAL A 327 5.11 -3.09 -13.49
C VAL A 327 4.25 -4.33 -13.68
N ILE A 328 2.98 -4.29 -13.31
CA ILE A 328 2.03 -5.40 -13.52
C ILE A 328 1.80 -5.61 -15.02
N LEU A 329 1.48 -4.55 -15.75
CA LEU A 329 1.14 -4.66 -17.16
C LEU A 329 2.35 -5.12 -18.00
N SER A 330 3.49 -4.44 -17.88
CA SER A 330 4.70 -4.79 -18.62
C SER A 330 5.27 -6.16 -18.20
N GLY A 331 5.23 -6.46 -16.90
CA GLY A 331 5.86 -7.66 -16.36
C GLY A 331 5.11 -8.97 -16.64
N PHE A 332 3.76 -8.98 -16.58
CA PHE A 332 2.97 -10.19 -16.85
C PHE A 332 2.72 -10.44 -18.33
N VAL A 333 2.41 -9.40 -19.10
CA VAL A 333 1.90 -9.53 -20.49
C VAL A 333 2.75 -8.84 -21.53
N GLY A 334 3.75 -8.05 -21.12
CA GLY A 334 4.68 -7.37 -22.04
C GLY A 334 4.03 -6.23 -22.84
N PHE A 335 2.90 -5.68 -22.37
CA PHE A 335 2.26 -4.53 -22.99
C PHE A 335 2.69 -3.23 -22.30
N ASP A 336 3.00 -2.22 -23.10
CA ASP A 336 3.27 -0.87 -22.63
C ASP A 336 2.12 0.04 -23.05
N ILE A 337 1.34 0.52 -22.09
CA ILE A 337 0.29 1.51 -22.31
C ILE A 337 0.80 2.86 -21.79
N PRO A 338 0.66 3.95 -22.58
CA PRO A 338 1.03 5.28 -22.09
C PRO A 338 0.38 5.60 -20.74
N ILE A 339 1.16 6.16 -19.81
CA ILE A 339 0.73 6.51 -18.45
C ILE A 339 -0.59 7.28 -18.47
N SER A 340 -0.75 8.19 -19.44
CA SER A 340 -1.95 9.02 -19.61
C SER A 340 -3.23 8.21 -19.83
N ILE A 341 -3.18 7.21 -20.71
CA ILE A 341 -4.34 6.37 -21.07
C ILE A 341 -4.68 5.46 -19.88
N ARG A 342 -3.66 4.84 -19.29
CA ARG A 342 -3.85 3.97 -18.12
C ARG A 342 -4.47 4.74 -16.97
N ARG A 343 -3.96 5.93 -16.64
CA ARG A 343 -4.49 6.78 -15.57
C ARG A 343 -5.94 7.17 -15.83
N LEU A 344 -6.27 7.52 -17.05
CA LEU A 344 -7.66 7.84 -17.42
C LEU A 344 -8.57 6.64 -17.16
N ILE A 345 -8.18 5.44 -17.58
CA ILE A 345 -8.98 4.21 -17.40
C ILE A 345 -9.17 3.89 -15.91
N THR A 346 -8.11 4.00 -15.09
CA THR A 346 -8.19 3.64 -13.68
C THR A 346 -8.96 4.66 -12.83
N MET A 347 -9.10 5.91 -13.30
CA MET A 347 -9.91 6.93 -12.64
C MET A 347 -11.41 6.82 -12.95
N LEU A 348 -11.81 6.14 -14.04
CA LEU A 348 -13.22 6.00 -14.43
C LEU A 348 -14.11 5.38 -13.33
N PRO A 349 -13.70 4.29 -12.63
CA PRO A 349 -14.51 3.74 -11.54
C PRO A 349 -14.76 4.73 -10.42
N GLY A 350 -13.74 5.51 -10.02
CA GLY A 350 -13.87 6.53 -8.99
C GLY A 350 -14.84 7.65 -9.40
N MET A 351 -14.74 8.11 -10.65
CA MET A 351 -15.67 9.10 -11.19
C MET A 351 -17.10 8.55 -11.24
N ALA A 352 -17.28 7.29 -11.67
CA ALA A 352 -18.59 6.65 -11.72
C ALA A 352 -19.24 6.55 -10.34
N ILE A 353 -18.47 6.21 -9.29
CA ILE A 353 -18.93 6.16 -7.89
C ILE A 353 -19.43 7.52 -7.43
N LEU A 354 -18.66 8.59 -7.69
CA LEU A 354 -19.05 9.95 -7.32
C LEU A 354 -20.31 10.43 -8.05
N LEU A 355 -20.41 10.16 -9.36
CA LEU A 355 -21.59 10.52 -10.14
C LEU A 355 -22.83 9.71 -9.77
N ALA A 356 -22.66 8.46 -9.33
CA ALA A 356 -23.74 7.62 -8.84
C ALA A 356 -24.20 7.98 -7.42
N GLY A 357 -23.53 8.91 -6.73
CA GLY A 357 -23.84 9.29 -5.35
C GLY A 357 -23.57 8.18 -4.32
N ILE A 358 -22.70 7.22 -4.65
CA ILE A 358 -22.31 6.15 -3.73
C ILE A 358 -21.42 6.75 -2.64
N ASN A 359 -21.65 6.34 -1.39
CA ASN A 359 -20.86 6.78 -0.25
C ASN A 359 -19.38 6.46 -0.44
N PRO A 360 -18.48 7.47 -0.50
CA PRO A 360 -17.06 7.25 -0.73
C PRO A 360 -16.40 6.35 0.32
N MET A 361 -16.81 6.41 1.60
CA MET A 361 -16.26 5.57 2.65
C MET A 361 -16.55 4.09 2.41
N SER A 362 -17.78 3.76 2.02
CA SER A 362 -18.13 2.38 1.64
C SER A 362 -17.32 1.90 0.43
N ALA A 363 -17.08 2.78 -0.55
CA ALA A 363 -16.25 2.47 -1.70
C ALA A 363 -14.78 2.24 -1.31
N LEU A 364 -14.24 3.07 -0.39
CA LEU A 364 -12.89 2.90 0.16
C LEU A 364 -12.77 1.53 0.87
N ILE A 365 -13.68 1.20 1.77
CA ILE A 365 -13.65 -0.07 2.51
C ILE A 365 -13.77 -1.25 1.54
N THR A 366 -14.72 -1.20 0.61
CA THR A 366 -14.94 -2.27 -0.38
C THR A 366 -13.70 -2.47 -1.27
N SER A 367 -13.05 -1.40 -1.70
CA SER A 367 -11.80 -1.49 -2.47
C SER A 367 -10.72 -2.25 -1.71
N GLN A 368 -10.58 -2.01 -0.40
CA GLN A 368 -9.59 -2.70 0.44
C GLN A 368 -9.96 -4.18 0.70
N VAL A 369 -11.23 -4.50 0.78
CA VAL A 369 -11.72 -5.90 0.83
C VAL A 369 -11.36 -6.63 -0.47
N ILE A 370 -11.53 -5.99 -1.64
CA ILE A 370 -11.08 -6.56 -2.92
C ILE A 370 -9.57 -6.85 -2.90
N LEU A 371 -8.76 -5.95 -2.34
CA LEU A 371 -7.33 -6.17 -2.18
C LEU A 371 -7.04 -7.39 -1.30
N SER A 372 -7.77 -7.59 -0.20
CA SER A 372 -7.63 -8.76 0.66
C SER A 372 -7.86 -10.06 -0.11
N PHE A 373 -8.88 -10.11 -0.98
CA PHE A 373 -9.13 -11.27 -1.85
C PHE A 373 -8.06 -11.48 -2.92
N ALA A 374 -7.43 -10.41 -3.39
CA ALA A 374 -6.35 -10.50 -4.38
C ALA A 374 -4.99 -10.91 -3.77
N LEU A 375 -4.79 -10.78 -2.45
CA LEU A 375 -3.53 -11.07 -1.76
C LEU A 375 -2.99 -12.48 -2.02
N PRO A 376 -3.77 -13.57 -1.93
CA PRO A 376 -3.26 -14.91 -2.20
C PRO A 376 -2.66 -15.05 -3.60
N ALA A 377 -3.22 -14.37 -4.60
CA ALA A 377 -2.72 -14.39 -5.97
C ALA A 377 -1.35 -13.71 -6.13
N ALA A 378 -0.95 -12.85 -5.19
CA ALA A 378 0.39 -12.27 -5.17
C ALA A 378 1.35 -13.07 -4.29
N ILE A 379 0.91 -13.51 -3.09
CA ILE A 379 1.79 -14.14 -2.11
C ILE A 379 2.10 -15.60 -2.48
N ILE A 380 1.15 -16.35 -3.05
CA ILE A 380 1.39 -17.74 -3.45
C ILE A 380 2.49 -17.82 -4.53
N PRO A 381 2.44 -17.08 -5.66
CA PRO A 381 3.54 -17.04 -6.62
C PRO A 381 4.86 -16.57 -5.99
N LEU A 382 4.82 -15.56 -5.12
CA LEU A 382 5.99 -15.07 -4.40
C LEU A 382 6.67 -16.21 -3.62
N MET A 383 5.91 -16.99 -2.86
CA MET A 383 6.44 -18.12 -2.06
C MET A 383 6.94 -19.26 -2.94
N LEU A 384 6.22 -19.61 -4.00
CA LEU A 384 6.61 -20.65 -4.93
C LEU A 384 7.92 -20.31 -5.67
N ILE A 385 8.07 -19.09 -6.15
CA ILE A 385 9.25 -18.65 -6.89
C ILE A 385 10.45 -18.51 -5.95
N SER A 386 10.27 -17.89 -4.77
CA SER A 386 11.34 -17.70 -3.79
C SER A 386 11.87 -19.02 -3.18
N ASN A 387 11.14 -20.12 -3.34
CA ASN A 387 11.55 -21.46 -2.91
C ASN A 387 12.22 -22.28 -4.03
N LYS A 388 12.23 -21.84 -5.29
CA LYS A 388 12.87 -22.58 -6.40
C LYS A 388 14.37 -22.34 -6.43
N ARG A 389 15.18 -23.39 -6.19
CA ARG A 389 16.64 -23.29 -6.23
C ARG A 389 17.18 -22.92 -7.61
N THR A 390 16.49 -23.34 -8.68
CA THR A 390 16.86 -23.01 -10.07
C THR A 390 16.74 -21.52 -10.39
N ILE A 391 15.92 -20.77 -9.64
CA ILE A 391 15.74 -19.33 -9.83
C ILE A 391 16.56 -18.54 -8.81
N MET A 392 16.50 -18.96 -7.54
CA MET A 392 17.06 -18.21 -6.42
C MET A 392 18.49 -18.58 -6.05
N GLY A 393 19.01 -19.69 -6.55
CA GLY A 393 20.36 -20.18 -6.22
C GLY A 393 20.57 -20.29 -4.70
N ALA A 394 21.60 -19.59 -4.20
CA ALA A 394 21.92 -19.50 -2.77
C ALA A 394 20.89 -18.72 -1.94
N PHE A 395 20.07 -17.87 -2.56
CA PHE A 395 19.06 -17.05 -1.91
C PHE A 395 17.70 -17.76 -1.71
N LYS A 396 17.62 -19.06 -2.02
CA LYS A 396 16.43 -19.86 -1.77
C LYS A 396 15.97 -19.71 -0.31
N ASN A 397 14.65 -19.71 -0.08
CA ASN A 397 14.08 -19.70 1.27
C ASN A 397 14.55 -20.91 2.10
N ASN A 398 14.84 -20.66 3.37
CA ASN A 398 15.01 -21.73 4.34
C ASN A 398 13.63 -22.28 4.79
N THR A 399 13.65 -23.38 5.52
CA THR A 399 12.42 -24.09 5.98
C THR A 399 11.55 -23.17 6.84
N LEU A 400 12.14 -22.41 7.78
CA LEU A 400 11.40 -21.51 8.66
C LEU A 400 10.68 -20.41 7.88
N THR A 401 11.37 -19.79 6.91
CA THR A 401 10.76 -18.77 6.02
C THR A 401 9.60 -19.37 5.22
N ASN A 402 9.73 -20.61 4.74
CA ASN A 402 8.64 -21.28 4.03
C ASN A 402 7.44 -21.53 4.94
N ILE A 403 7.66 -22.05 6.15
CA ILE A 403 6.59 -22.30 7.13
C ILE A 403 5.87 -20.98 7.44
N ALA A 404 6.61 -19.92 7.76
CA ALA A 404 6.03 -18.61 8.05
C ALA A 404 5.22 -18.06 6.87
N GLY A 405 5.73 -18.17 5.63
CA GLY A 405 5.03 -17.68 4.45
C GLY A 405 3.73 -18.44 4.17
N TRP A 406 3.73 -19.76 4.28
CA TRP A 406 2.51 -20.56 4.11
C TRP A 406 1.51 -20.36 5.25
N LEU A 407 1.97 -20.11 6.48
CA LEU A 407 1.11 -19.73 7.59
C LEU A 407 0.40 -18.40 7.29
N ILE A 408 1.11 -17.39 6.78
CA ILE A 408 0.52 -16.11 6.36
C ILE A 408 -0.55 -16.34 5.29
N VAL A 409 -0.26 -17.12 4.25
CA VAL A 409 -1.23 -17.47 3.21
C VAL A 409 -2.47 -18.12 3.82
N SER A 410 -2.29 -19.07 4.75
CA SER A 410 -3.41 -19.77 5.40
C SER A 410 -4.28 -18.83 6.23
N ILE A 411 -3.68 -17.90 6.98
CA ILE A 411 -4.42 -16.90 7.77
C ILE A 411 -5.26 -16.00 6.86
N ILE A 412 -4.67 -15.49 5.76
CA ILE A 412 -5.37 -14.63 4.81
C ILE A 412 -6.54 -15.37 4.14
N LEU A 413 -6.31 -16.61 3.69
CA LEU A 413 -7.36 -17.43 3.10
C LEU A 413 -8.49 -17.74 4.09
N SER A 414 -8.16 -18.01 5.36
CA SER A 414 -9.15 -18.27 6.40
C SER A 414 -10.00 -17.05 6.70
N LEU A 415 -9.39 -15.86 6.78
CA LEU A 415 -10.12 -14.60 6.99
C LEU A 415 -11.05 -14.31 5.80
N ASN A 416 -10.56 -14.46 4.58
CA ASN A 416 -11.35 -14.26 3.36
C ASN A 416 -12.50 -15.28 3.24
N ALA A 417 -12.27 -16.55 3.60
CA ALA A 417 -13.30 -17.57 3.62
C ALA A 417 -14.37 -17.28 4.68
N MET A 418 -13.96 -16.83 5.88
CA MET A 418 -14.87 -16.41 6.93
C MET A 418 -15.72 -15.21 6.47
N LEU A 419 -15.12 -14.22 5.84
CA LEU A 419 -15.85 -13.06 5.30
C LEU A 419 -16.88 -13.49 4.25
N LEU A 420 -16.51 -14.37 3.31
CA LEU A 420 -17.46 -14.89 2.31
C LEU A 420 -18.61 -15.64 2.97
N TYR A 421 -18.33 -16.47 3.97
CA TYR A 421 -19.37 -17.19 4.72
C TYR A 421 -20.36 -16.20 5.36
N LEU A 422 -19.87 -15.16 6.05
CA LEU A 422 -20.72 -14.16 6.70
C LEU A 422 -21.54 -13.34 5.68
N LEU A 423 -20.95 -12.98 4.53
CA LEU A 423 -21.67 -12.29 3.46
C LEU A 423 -22.79 -13.15 2.86
N PHE A 424 -22.54 -14.44 2.63
CA PHE A 424 -23.58 -15.36 2.09
C PHE A 424 -24.67 -15.69 3.09
N THR A 425 -24.36 -15.63 4.40
CA THR A 425 -25.36 -15.87 5.46
C THR A 425 -26.08 -14.60 5.92
N GLY A 426 -25.69 -13.42 5.38
CA GLY A 426 -26.28 -12.13 5.78
C GLY A 426 -25.92 -11.70 7.20
N GLN A 427 -24.76 -12.14 7.70
CA GLN A 427 -24.26 -11.86 9.07
C GLN A 427 -23.08 -10.88 9.08
N ALA A 428 -22.67 -10.31 7.93
CA ALA A 428 -21.58 -9.36 7.81
C ALA A 428 -22.07 -7.92 7.67
#